data_53fbcb651759441c64b00e0faf313eda
#
_entry.id   53fbcb651759441c64b00e0faf313eda
#
_cell.length_a   1.000
_cell.length_b   1.000
_cell.length_c   1.000
_cell.angle_alpha   90.00
_cell.angle_beta   90.00
_cell.angle_gamma   90.00
#
_symmetry.space_group_name_H-M   'P 1'
#
loop_
_entity.id
_entity.type
_entity.pdbx_description
1 polymer ?
#
loop_
_entity_poly.entity_id
_entity_poly.type
_entity_poly.pdbx_seq_one_letter_code
_entity_poly.pdbx_strand_id
1 'polypeptide(L)'
;SYDKNCTDPYTKTRIILMNGTMVESIFFLHNFQRHCNNNSLRRELSLIRRIKQQQQKKLICLKPIDENILEHTIGYEQLAVDLTARLAQTETDINVKNALNFALLEDFDHLYRFSNLLEMEYGIDPKKLVGGYTEIMPARPTIAHARHPFDSVKAFVNFKTAPLLTQLHTLIITAAEQQTMNYYMNVAGFYPSDIGRRLYQEIGLVEEDHVTQYGSLQDPNSTWLEMLLLHEYTECYLYYSCFCTETDPYIKKIWEHFFNNSV
;
A
#
# COMPACT_ATOMS: atom_id res chain seq x y z
N SER A 1 -18.12 13.34 -8.10
CA SER A 1 -17.43 12.06 -8.32
C SER A 1 -16.38 12.27 -9.41
N TYR A 2 -15.23 11.67 -9.22
CA TYR A 2 -14.17 11.70 -10.21
C TYR A 2 -14.47 10.72 -11.34
N ASP A 3 -14.25 11.15 -12.57
CA ASP A 3 -14.31 10.34 -13.78
C ASP A 3 -12.94 9.70 -14.00
N LYS A 4 -12.89 8.39 -14.29
CA LYS A 4 -11.64 7.65 -14.54
C LYS A 4 -10.82 8.22 -15.70
N ASN A 5 -11.45 8.83 -16.69
CA ASN A 5 -10.77 9.42 -17.85
C ASN A 5 -10.15 10.80 -17.56
N CYS A 6 -10.59 11.46 -16.47
CA CYS A 6 -10.13 12.78 -16.06
C CYS A 6 -9.20 12.74 -14.85
N THR A 7 -9.03 11.58 -14.21
CA THR A 7 -8.19 11.45 -13.01
C THR A 7 -6.79 11.00 -13.41
N ASP A 8 -5.78 11.79 -13.02
CA ASP A 8 -4.38 11.45 -13.22
C ASP A 8 -4.03 10.11 -12.54
N PRO A 9 -3.35 9.17 -13.22
CA PRO A 9 -2.97 7.89 -12.62
C PRO A 9 -2.16 8.03 -11.32
N TYR A 10 -1.27 9.02 -11.22
CA TYR A 10 -0.49 9.26 -10.00
C TYR A 10 -1.33 9.87 -8.87
N THR A 11 -2.38 10.62 -9.17
CA THR A 11 -3.39 11.00 -8.16
C THR A 11 -4.08 9.76 -7.60
N LYS A 12 -4.45 8.79 -8.46
CA LYS A 12 -5.03 7.51 -8.00
C LYS A 12 -4.06 6.73 -7.10
N THR A 13 -2.79 6.62 -7.47
CA THR A 13 -1.79 5.93 -6.65
C THR A 13 -1.61 6.60 -5.29
N ARG A 14 -1.60 7.94 -5.20
CA ARG A 14 -1.55 8.66 -3.91
C ARG A 14 -2.77 8.37 -3.04
N ILE A 15 -3.96 8.34 -3.61
CA ILE A 15 -5.20 7.99 -2.90
C ILE A 15 -5.12 6.55 -2.36
N ILE A 16 -4.68 5.60 -3.19
CA ILE A 16 -4.53 4.19 -2.79
C ILE A 16 -3.48 4.06 -1.68
N LEU A 17 -2.31 4.69 -1.82
CA LEU A 17 -1.24 4.71 -0.81
C LEU A 17 -1.76 5.20 0.54
N MET A 18 -2.41 6.36 0.55
CA MET A 18 -2.91 6.94 1.79
C MET A 18 -4.08 6.15 2.39
N ASN A 19 -4.91 5.51 1.57
CA ASN A 19 -5.91 4.58 2.07
C ASN A 19 -5.27 3.38 2.79
N GLY A 20 -4.22 2.78 2.21
CA GLY A 20 -3.45 1.70 2.83
C GLY A 20 -2.81 2.13 4.15
N THR A 21 -2.19 3.30 4.19
CA THR A 21 -1.62 3.88 5.40
C THR A 21 -2.66 4.03 6.52
N MET A 22 -3.88 4.48 6.17
CA MET A 22 -4.97 4.58 7.15
C MET A 22 -5.46 3.20 7.63
N VAL A 23 -5.58 2.22 6.73
CA VAL A 23 -5.96 0.84 7.09
C VAL A 23 -4.96 0.28 8.10
N GLU A 24 -3.68 0.36 7.82
CA GLU A 24 -2.61 -0.15 8.70
C GLU A 24 -2.59 0.59 10.04
N SER A 25 -2.70 1.91 10.04
CA SER A 25 -2.75 2.71 11.27
C SER A 25 -3.96 2.34 12.14
N ILE A 26 -5.14 2.13 11.55
CA ILE A 26 -6.33 1.68 12.28
C ILE A 26 -6.13 0.28 12.84
N PHE A 27 -5.53 -0.63 12.08
CA PHE A 27 -5.21 -1.99 12.51
C PHE A 27 -4.23 -1.98 13.68
N PHE A 28 -3.15 -1.20 13.59
CA PHE A 28 -2.20 -0.98 14.68
C PHE A 28 -2.90 -0.46 15.94
N LEU A 29 -3.72 0.58 15.83
CA LEU A 29 -4.45 1.18 16.96
C LEU A 29 -5.42 0.18 17.63
N HIS A 30 -6.05 -0.72 16.87
CA HIS A 30 -6.84 -1.80 17.45
C HIS A 30 -5.99 -2.77 18.28
N ASN A 31 -4.82 -3.15 17.77
CA ASN A 31 -3.92 -4.05 18.48
C ASN A 31 -3.32 -3.38 19.72
N PHE A 32 -2.88 -2.14 19.61
CA PHE A 32 -2.41 -1.38 20.76
C PHE A 32 -3.49 -1.30 21.86
N GLN A 33 -4.73 -0.96 21.51
CA GLN A 33 -5.83 -0.88 22.46
C GLN A 33 -6.07 -2.22 23.19
N ARG A 34 -5.97 -3.34 22.48
CA ARG A 34 -6.16 -4.69 23.06
C ARG A 34 -5.06 -5.05 24.05
N HIS A 35 -3.85 -4.54 23.89
CA HIS A 35 -2.71 -4.78 24.75
C HIS A 35 -2.47 -3.68 25.80
N CYS A 36 -3.30 -2.64 25.83
CA CYS A 36 -3.20 -1.54 26.78
C CYS A 36 -4.12 -1.78 27.99
N ASN A 37 -3.56 -1.74 29.20
CA ASN A 37 -4.32 -1.89 30.46
C ASN A 37 -4.82 -0.56 31.04
N ASN A 38 -4.43 0.59 30.45
CA ASN A 38 -4.84 1.92 30.88
C ASN A 38 -6.12 2.36 30.16
N ASN A 39 -7.25 2.43 30.87
CA ASN A 39 -8.53 2.77 30.28
C ASN A 39 -8.61 4.21 29.72
N SER A 40 -7.88 5.17 30.30
CA SER A 40 -7.83 6.53 29.76
C SER A 40 -7.14 6.54 28.40
N LEU A 41 -5.97 5.90 28.32
CA LEU A 41 -5.26 5.75 27.04
C LEU A 41 -6.08 4.97 25.99
N ARG A 42 -6.80 3.91 26.40
CA ARG A 42 -7.70 3.16 25.50
C ARG A 42 -8.80 4.04 24.89
N ARG A 43 -9.31 5.03 25.64
CA ARG A 43 -10.30 6.00 25.13
C ARG A 43 -9.68 6.93 24.11
N GLU A 44 -8.48 7.46 24.39
CA GLU A 44 -7.74 8.30 23.43
C GLU A 44 -7.43 7.54 22.12
N LEU A 45 -6.94 6.30 22.22
CA LEU A 45 -6.72 5.46 21.05
C LEU A 45 -8.00 5.23 20.22
N SER A 46 -9.15 5.11 20.88
CA SER A 46 -10.44 5.00 20.20
C SER A 46 -10.83 6.29 19.46
N LEU A 47 -10.54 7.45 20.06
CA LEU A 47 -10.79 8.75 19.45
C LEU A 47 -9.91 8.97 18.22
N ILE A 48 -8.59 8.74 18.34
CA ILE A 48 -7.64 8.81 17.23
C ILE A 48 -8.09 7.92 16.09
N ARG A 49 -8.42 6.66 16.38
CA ARG A 49 -8.92 5.72 15.36
C ARG A 49 -10.17 6.22 14.66
N ARG A 50 -11.09 6.84 15.39
CA ARG A 50 -12.31 7.43 14.81
C ARG A 50 -11.99 8.56 13.83
N ILE A 51 -11.02 9.41 14.16
CA ILE A 51 -10.55 10.49 13.28
C ILE A 51 -9.95 9.88 12.01
N LYS A 52 -9.05 8.90 12.14
CA LYS A 52 -8.43 8.21 10.99
C LYS A 52 -9.47 7.54 10.08
N GLN A 53 -10.50 6.93 10.63
CA GLN A 53 -11.60 6.37 9.84
C GLN A 53 -12.39 7.44 9.06
N GLN A 54 -12.54 8.65 9.60
CA GLN A 54 -13.17 9.74 8.85
C GLN A 54 -12.28 10.23 7.70
N GLN A 55 -10.96 10.29 7.92
CA GLN A 55 -10.00 10.62 6.86
C GLN A 55 -10.04 9.54 5.77
N GLN A 56 -9.96 8.26 6.13
CA GLN A 56 -10.04 7.14 5.20
C GLN A 56 -11.32 7.17 4.37
N LYS A 57 -12.48 7.40 5.01
CA LYS A 57 -13.77 7.54 4.33
C LYS A 57 -13.73 8.64 3.26
N LYS A 58 -13.10 9.77 3.56
CA LYS A 58 -12.96 10.86 2.60
C LYS A 58 -12.05 10.48 1.43
N LEU A 59 -10.93 9.80 1.70
CA LEU A 59 -9.98 9.33 0.68
C LEU A 59 -10.64 8.37 -0.31
N ILE A 60 -11.36 7.37 0.18
CA ILE A 60 -12.05 6.39 -0.67
C ILE A 60 -13.03 7.06 -1.63
N CYS A 61 -13.73 8.11 -1.18
CA CYS A 61 -14.67 8.85 -2.01
C CYS A 61 -14.01 9.68 -3.13
N LEU A 62 -12.67 9.81 -3.14
CA LEU A 62 -11.93 10.50 -4.19
C LEU A 62 -11.61 9.60 -5.39
N LYS A 63 -11.75 8.29 -5.25
CA LYS A 63 -11.51 7.35 -6.34
C LYS A 63 -12.61 7.45 -7.40
N PRO A 64 -12.28 7.25 -8.70
CA PRO A 64 -13.30 7.15 -9.73
C PRO A 64 -14.29 6.02 -9.44
N ILE A 65 -15.59 6.30 -9.60
CA ILE A 65 -16.66 5.33 -9.34
C ILE A 65 -17.00 4.46 -10.56
N ASP A 66 -16.50 4.84 -11.71
CA ASP A 66 -16.76 4.22 -13.03
C ASP A 66 -15.66 3.25 -13.47
N GLU A 67 -14.68 2.99 -12.63
CA GLU A 67 -13.69 1.92 -12.83
C GLU A 67 -14.34 0.54 -12.56
N ASN A 68 -14.07 -0.43 -13.45
CA ASN A 68 -14.35 -1.82 -13.14
C ASN A 68 -13.30 -2.39 -12.16
N ILE A 69 -13.53 -3.62 -11.67
CA ILE A 69 -12.64 -4.25 -10.67
C ILE A 69 -11.19 -4.34 -11.16
N LEU A 70 -10.96 -4.70 -12.42
CA LEU A 70 -9.61 -4.84 -12.97
C LEU A 70 -8.93 -3.49 -13.21
N GLU A 71 -9.66 -2.48 -13.71
CA GLU A 71 -9.10 -1.13 -13.82
C GLU A 71 -8.65 -0.60 -12.45
N HIS A 72 -9.44 -0.89 -11.42
CA HIS A 72 -9.10 -0.58 -10.04
C HIS A 72 -7.85 -1.32 -9.58
N THR A 73 -7.73 -2.62 -9.90
CA THR A 73 -6.58 -3.46 -9.59
C THR A 73 -5.30 -2.97 -10.28
N ILE A 74 -5.38 -2.53 -11.53
CA ILE A 74 -4.23 -1.92 -12.22
C ILE A 74 -3.70 -0.69 -11.46
N GLY A 75 -4.57 0.08 -10.82
CA GLY A 75 -4.15 1.18 -9.95
C GLY A 75 -3.36 0.71 -8.71
N TYR A 76 -3.73 -0.42 -8.12
CA TYR A 76 -2.98 -1.05 -7.01
C TYR A 76 -1.61 -1.55 -7.47
N GLU A 77 -1.56 -2.24 -8.61
CA GLU A 77 -0.30 -2.76 -9.15
C GLU A 77 0.63 -1.64 -9.61
N GLN A 78 0.10 -0.56 -10.18
CA GLN A 78 0.92 0.61 -10.46
C GLN A 78 1.53 1.18 -9.19
N LEU A 79 0.76 1.27 -8.11
CA LEU A 79 1.30 1.71 -6.82
C LEU A 79 2.39 0.77 -6.33
N ALA A 80 2.16 -0.55 -6.35
CA ALA A 80 3.12 -1.54 -5.90
C ALA A 80 4.46 -1.38 -6.62
N VAL A 81 4.46 -1.40 -7.96
CA VAL A 81 5.69 -1.25 -8.76
C VAL A 81 6.38 0.09 -8.50
N ASP A 82 5.64 1.20 -8.59
CA ASP A 82 6.23 2.55 -8.49
C ASP A 82 6.75 2.84 -7.07
N LEU A 83 6.00 2.42 -6.05
CA LEU A 83 6.38 2.61 -4.65
C LEU A 83 7.61 1.77 -4.30
N THR A 84 7.56 0.46 -4.56
CA THR A 84 8.64 -0.48 -4.26
C THR A 84 9.94 -0.05 -4.95
N ALA A 85 9.87 0.33 -6.24
CA ALA A 85 11.01 0.84 -6.99
C ALA A 85 11.55 2.14 -6.37
N ARG A 86 10.69 3.08 -5.98
CA ARG A 86 11.10 4.36 -5.37
C ARG A 86 11.76 4.16 -4.01
N LEU A 87 11.19 3.31 -3.17
CA LEU A 87 11.77 2.99 -1.87
C LEU A 87 13.14 2.29 -2.04
N ALA A 88 13.24 1.31 -2.94
CA ALA A 88 14.51 0.60 -3.22
C ALA A 88 15.63 1.53 -3.71
N GLN A 89 15.29 2.56 -4.51
CA GLN A 89 16.26 3.53 -5.00
C GLN A 89 16.86 4.41 -3.89
N THR A 90 16.07 4.71 -2.86
CA THR A 90 16.47 5.62 -1.78
C THR A 90 16.91 4.90 -0.51
N GLU A 91 16.67 3.58 -0.42
CA GLU A 91 16.99 2.77 0.75
C GLU A 91 18.52 2.56 0.89
N THR A 92 19.01 2.74 2.11
CA THR A 92 20.41 2.59 2.46
C THR A 92 20.72 1.31 3.27
N ASP A 93 19.73 0.74 3.96
CA ASP A 93 19.89 -0.55 4.62
C ASP A 93 19.83 -1.67 3.58
N ILE A 94 20.87 -2.48 3.53
CA ILE A 94 21.03 -3.51 2.49
C ILE A 94 19.98 -4.63 2.59
N ASN A 95 19.51 -4.97 3.80
CA ASN A 95 18.51 -6.03 4.00
C ASN A 95 17.15 -5.55 3.52
N VAL A 96 16.77 -4.31 3.88
CA VAL A 96 15.53 -3.68 3.41
C VAL A 96 15.57 -3.50 1.88
N LYS A 97 16.67 -2.99 1.36
CA LYS A 97 16.86 -2.81 -0.09
C LYS A 97 16.73 -4.12 -0.87
N ASN A 98 17.34 -5.20 -0.38
CA ASN A 98 17.24 -6.52 -1.01
C ASN A 98 15.82 -7.07 -0.95
N ALA A 99 15.11 -6.87 0.15
CA ALA A 99 13.70 -7.26 0.25
C ALA A 99 12.83 -6.51 -0.76
N LEU A 100 13.02 -5.19 -0.90
CA LEU A 100 12.32 -4.37 -1.89
C LEU A 100 12.65 -4.80 -3.33
N ASN A 101 13.92 -4.98 -3.66
CA ASN A 101 14.32 -5.40 -5.01
C ASN A 101 13.77 -6.78 -5.39
N PHE A 102 13.65 -7.69 -4.44
CA PHE A 102 13.09 -9.01 -4.69
C PHE A 102 11.59 -8.94 -4.96
N ALA A 103 10.84 -8.29 -4.09
CA ALA A 103 9.39 -8.16 -4.24
C ALA A 103 9.00 -7.36 -5.48
N LEU A 104 9.79 -6.36 -5.87
CA LEU A 104 9.57 -5.58 -7.11
C LEU A 104 9.46 -6.46 -8.36
N LEU A 105 10.19 -7.58 -8.42
CA LEU A 105 10.08 -8.51 -9.54
C LEU A 105 8.71 -9.22 -9.54
N GLU A 106 8.19 -9.53 -8.36
CA GLU A 106 6.87 -10.14 -8.19
C GLU A 106 5.77 -9.12 -8.49
N ASP A 107 5.91 -7.86 -8.05
CA ASP A 107 4.98 -6.77 -8.37
C ASP A 107 4.85 -6.55 -9.89
N PHE A 108 5.95 -6.62 -10.64
CA PHE A 108 5.90 -6.57 -12.10
C PHE A 108 5.15 -7.76 -12.70
N ASP A 109 5.34 -8.97 -12.19
CA ASP A 109 4.56 -10.14 -12.62
C ASP A 109 3.07 -9.95 -12.38
N HIS A 110 2.70 -9.44 -11.21
CA HIS A 110 1.31 -9.13 -10.86
C HIS A 110 0.69 -8.11 -11.82
N LEU A 111 1.36 -6.99 -12.02
CA LEU A 111 0.91 -5.94 -12.96
C LEU A 111 0.68 -6.52 -14.36
N TYR A 112 1.59 -7.33 -14.87
CA TYR A 112 1.47 -7.88 -16.23
C TYR A 112 0.38 -8.94 -16.34
N ARG A 113 0.21 -9.77 -15.31
CA ARG A 113 -0.85 -10.80 -15.30
C ARG A 113 -2.25 -10.17 -15.21
N PHE A 114 -2.47 -9.19 -14.35
CA PHE A 114 -3.73 -8.45 -14.28
C PHE A 114 -3.97 -7.62 -15.54
N SER A 115 -2.93 -7.06 -16.15
CA SER A 115 -3.01 -6.36 -17.43
C SER A 115 -3.50 -7.28 -18.55
N ASN A 116 -2.96 -8.49 -18.63
CA ASN A 116 -3.40 -9.50 -19.60
C ASN A 116 -4.87 -9.90 -19.37
N LEU A 117 -5.29 -10.05 -18.11
CA LEU A 117 -6.68 -10.38 -17.78
C LEU A 117 -7.64 -9.25 -18.18
N LEU A 118 -7.26 -7.99 -17.94
CA LEU A 118 -8.04 -6.82 -18.32
C LEU A 118 -8.25 -6.73 -19.84
N GLU A 119 -7.18 -6.93 -20.60
CA GLU A 119 -7.27 -6.94 -22.07
C GLU A 119 -8.12 -8.11 -22.57
N MET A 120 -7.95 -9.30 -22.00
CA MET A 120 -8.70 -10.50 -22.38
C MET A 120 -10.20 -10.39 -22.09
N GLU A 121 -10.59 -9.87 -20.92
CA GLU A 121 -12.01 -9.87 -20.50
C GLU A 121 -12.77 -8.60 -20.92
N TYR A 122 -12.10 -7.47 -21.04
CA TYR A 122 -12.73 -6.17 -21.30
C TYR A 122 -12.25 -5.49 -22.59
N GLY A 123 -11.18 -5.97 -23.22
CA GLY A 123 -10.60 -5.34 -24.41
C GLY A 123 -10.00 -3.95 -24.12
N ILE A 124 -9.67 -3.67 -22.85
CA ILE A 124 -9.11 -2.39 -22.42
C ILE A 124 -7.58 -2.49 -22.43
N ASP A 125 -6.92 -1.57 -23.14
CA ASP A 125 -5.47 -1.44 -23.14
C ASP A 125 -4.98 -0.90 -21.77
N PRO A 126 -4.28 -1.72 -20.97
CA PRO A 126 -3.87 -1.35 -19.62
C PRO A 126 -2.85 -0.18 -19.61
N LYS A 127 -2.11 0.05 -20.68
CA LYS A 127 -1.16 1.15 -20.81
C LYS A 127 -1.82 2.52 -20.73
N LYS A 128 -3.12 2.61 -21.00
CA LYS A 128 -3.91 3.84 -20.86
C LYS A 128 -4.30 4.17 -19.42
N LEU A 129 -4.16 3.21 -18.51
CA LEU A 129 -4.57 3.34 -17.12
C LEU A 129 -3.42 3.76 -16.20
N VAL A 130 -2.17 3.53 -16.63
CA VAL A 130 -0.97 3.79 -15.83
C VAL A 130 -0.31 5.11 -16.22
N GLY A 131 0.47 5.68 -15.29
CA GLY A 131 1.25 6.88 -15.53
C GLY A 131 2.44 6.65 -16.46
N GLY A 132 3.01 7.73 -17.01
CA GLY A 132 4.06 7.66 -18.03
C GLY A 132 5.41 7.08 -17.56
N TYR A 133 5.59 6.86 -16.25
CA TYR A 133 6.80 6.24 -15.69
C TYR A 133 6.62 4.73 -15.43
N THR A 134 5.41 4.21 -15.54
CA THR A 134 5.10 2.80 -15.32
C THR A 134 4.99 2.09 -16.65
N GLU A 135 5.87 1.10 -16.90
CA GLU A 135 5.90 0.37 -18.15
C GLU A 135 5.23 -1.00 -18.00
N ILE A 136 4.34 -1.32 -18.94
CA ILE A 136 3.75 -2.66 -19.05
C ILE A 136 4.35 -3.32 -20.27
N MET A 137 5.16 -4.36 -20.03
CA MET A 137 5.82 -5.13 -21.06
C MET A 137 4.95 -6.32 -21.52
N PRO A 138 5.08 -6.77 -22.77
CA PRO A 138 4.37 -7.96 -23.26
C PRO A 138 4.89 -9.25 -22.63
N ALA A 139 6.15 -9.29 -22.18
CA ALA A 139 6.76 -10.43 -21.51
C ALA A 139 6.83 -10.22 -20.00
N ARG A 140 6.65 -11.28 -19.23
CA ARG A 140 6.80 -11.22 -17.77
C ARG A 140 8.28 -11.19 -17.40
N PRO A 141 8.67 -10.35 -16.41
CA PRO A 141 10.06 -10.31 -15.93
C PRO A 141 10.42 -11.53 -15.09
N THR A 142 9.43 -12.18 -14.48
CA THR A 142 9.60 -13.34 -13.61
C THR A 142 8.37 -14.23 -13.66
N ILE A 143 8.41 -15.36 -12.98
CA ILE A 143 7.30 -16.26 -12.76
C ILE A 143 6.85 -16.18 -11.31
N ALA A 144 5.58 -16.51 -11.07
CA ALA A 144 5.03 -16.59 -9.72
C ALA A 144 5.88 -17.50 -8.84
N HIS A 145 6.20 -17.03 -7.65
CA HIS A 145 6.95 -17.79 -6.68
C HIS A 145 6.02 -18.34 -5.61
N ALA A 146 5.93 -19.65 -5.53
CA ALA A 146 5.44 -20.31 -4.36
C ALA A 146 6.65 -20.53 -3.43
N ARG A 147 6.73 -19.81 -2.33
CA ARG A 147 7.75 -20.01 -1.32
C ARG A 147 7.13 -20.41 0.01
N HIS A 148 7.94 -21.08 0.82
CA HIS A 148 7.49 -21.43 2.16
C HIS A 148 7.42 -20.15 3.02
N PRO A 149 6.36 -19.91 3.80
CA PRO A 149 6.21 -18.70 4.61
C PRO A 149 7.40 -18.40 5.54
N PHE A 150 8.15 -19.41 5.99
CA PHE A 150 9.36 -19.23 6.79
C PHE A 150 10.44 -18.46 6.04
N ASP A 151 10.55 -18.64 4.72
CA ASP A 151 11.55 -18.00 3.89
C ASP A 151 11.24 -16.50 3.66
N SER A 152 9.99 -16.10 3.88
CA SER A 152 9.56 -14.72 3.82
C SER A 152 10.01 -13.88 5.02
N VAL A 153 10.26 -14.51 6.19
CA VAL A 153 10.71 -13.81 7.39
C VAL A 153 12.14 -13.29 7.21
N LYS A 154 12.34 -12.00 7.44
CA LYS A 154 13.64 -11.32 7.34
C LYS A 154 14.18 -10.90 8.70
N ALA A 155 15.48 -10.62 8.76
CA ALA A 155 16.07 -10.01 9.95
C ALA A 155 15.49 -8.60 10.14
N PHE A 156 15.08 -8.30 11.37
CA PHE A 156 14.51 -6.99 11.69
C PHE A 156 15.56 -5.88 11.69
N VAL A 157 15.11 -4.67 11.41
CA VAL A 157 15.91 -3.45 11.49
C VAL A 157 15.86 -2.93 12.93
N ASN A 158 17.02 -2.64 13.52
CA ASN A 158 17.07 -2.03 14.84
C ASN A 158 16.71 -0.53 14.74
N PHE A 159 15.51 -0.15 15.16
CA PHE A 159 15.00 1.22 15.03
C PHE A 159 15.75 2.25 15.89
N LYS A 160 16.50 1.83 16.91
CA LYS A 160 17.33 2.73 17.72
C LYS A 160 18.58 3.24 16.97
N THR A 161 19.03 2.50 15.98
CA THR A 161 20.27 2.80 15.24
C THR A 161 20.03 3.08 13.76
N ALA A 162 18.93 2.60 13.20
CA ALA A 162 18.60 2.78 11.79
C ALA A 162 18.24 4.24 11.46
N PRO A 163 18.59 4.71 10.25
CA PRO A 163 18.08 5.98 9.75
C PRO A 163 16.56 6.05 9.82
N LEU A 164 16.01 7.23 10.13
CA LEU A 164 14.55 7.41 10.19
C LEU A 164 13.88 7.02 8.87
N LEU A 165 14.49 7.35 7.73
CA LEU A 165 13.93 7.02 6.43
C LEU A 165 13.77 5.50 6.24
N THR A 166 14.73 4.69 6.68
CA THR A 166 14.63 3.22 6.67
C THR A 166 13.46 2.72 7.51
N GLN A 167 13.26 3.29 8.70
CA GLN A 167 12.11 2.96 9.55
C GLN A 167 10.79 3.30 8.84
N LEU A 168 10.69 4.47 8.20
CA LEU A 168 9.51 4.87 7.43
C LEU A 168 9.27 3.91 6.25
N HIS A 169 10.31 3.51 5.52
CA HIS A 169 10.19 2.59 4.39
C HIS A 169 9.56 1.26 4.82
N THR A 170 9.95 0.69 5.97
CA THR A 170 9.36 -0.56 6.44
C THR A 170 7.87 -0.44 6.75
N LEU A 171 7.43 0.69 7.33
CA LEU A 171 6.00 0.91 7.62
C LEU A 171 5.21 1.18 6.34
N ILE A 172 5.73 2.04 5.46
CA ILE A 172 5.05 2.43 4.23
C ILE A 172 4.77 1.21 3.35
N ILE A 173 5.79 0.39 3.12
CA ILE A 173 5.63 -0.78 2.26
C ILE A 173 4.74 -1.85 2.89
N THR A 174 4.87 -2.11 4.19
CA THR A 174 3.98 -3.05 4.89
C THR A 174 2.52 -2.61 4.78
N ALA A 175 2.24 -1.33 4.94
CA ALA A 175 0.88 -0.79 4.81
C ALA A 175 0.31 -0.96 3.40
N ALA A 176 1.13 -0.74 2.37
CA ALA A 176 0.73 -0.92 0.97
C ALA A 176 0.38 -2.38 0.68
N GLU A 177 1.25 -3.31 1.05
CA GLU A 177 1.04 -4.74 0.81
C GLU A 177 -0.12 -5.32 1.63
N GLN A 178 -0.26 -4.93 2.89
CA GLN A 178 -1.39 -5.35 3.73
C GLN A 178 -2.73 -4.97 3.11
N GLN A 179 -2.84 -3.77 2.55
CA GLN A 179 -4.04 -3.33 1.85
C GLN A 179 -4.28 -4.15 0.58
N THR A 180 -3.23 -4.37 -0.21
CA THR A 180 -3.30 -5.09 -1.48
C THR A 180 -3.70 -6.54 -1.27
N MET A 181 -3.06 -7.23 -0.33
CA MET A 181 -3.42 -8.60 0.07
C MET A 181 -4.88 -8.72 0.50
N ASN A 182 -5.33 -7.84 1.40
CA ASN A 182 -6.72 -7.83 1.86
C ASN A 182 -7.70 -7.59 0.71
N TYR A 183 -7.37 -6.69 -0.21
CA TYR A 183 -8.20 -6.39 -1.37
C TYR A 183 -8.33 -7.61 -2.28
N TYR A 184 -7.23 -8.27 -2.64
CA TYR A 184 -7.24 -9.42 -3.54
C TYR A 184 -7.97 -10.62 -2.94
N MET A 185 -7.74 -10.92 -1.67
CA MET A 185 -8.45 -12.00 -0.98
C MET A 185 -9.96 -11.76 -0.92
N ASN A 186 -10.40 -10.52 -0.76
CA ASN A 186 -11.82 -10.18 -0.79
C ASN A 186 -12.40 -10.27 -2.20
N VAL A 187 -11.71 -9.70 -3.20
CA VAL A 187 -12.16 -9.72 -4.61
C VAL A 187 -12.28 -11.15 -5.13
N ALA A 188 -11.37 -12.03 -4.78
CA ALA A 188 -11.40 -13.44 -5.17
C ALA A 188 -12.74 -14.12 -4.84
N GLY A 189 -13.41 -13.68 -3.76
CA GLY A 189 -14.68 -14.25 -3.33
C GLY A 189 -15.88 -13.95 -4.26
N PHE A 190 -15.83 -12.86 -5.00
CA PHE A 190 -16.94 -12.39 -5.83
C PHE A 190 -16.59 -12.02 -7.27
N TYR A 191 -15.33 -12.19 -7.69
CA TYR A 191 -14.94 -11.93 -9.07
C TYR A 191 -15.72 -12.86 -10.02
N PRO A 192 -16.25 -12.36 -11.17
CA PRO A 192 -17.20 -13.12 -11.98
C PRO A 192 -16.63 -14.34 -12.69
N SER A 193 -15.37 -14.27 -13.20
CA SER A 193 -14.77 -15.36 -13.95
C SER A 193 -13.92 -16.28 -13.09
N ASP A 194 -13.90 -17.58 -13.41
CA ASP A 194 -13.04 -18.55 -12.69
C ASP A 194 -11.55 -18.26 -12.87
N ILE A 195 -11.16 -17.78 -14.06
CA ILE A 195 -9.75 -17.41 -14.34
C ILE A 195 -9.33 -16.24 -13.43
N GLY A 196 -10.15 -15.20 -13.37
CA GLY A 196 -9.90 -14.05 -12.52
C GLY A 196 -9.89 -14.44 -11.03
N ARG A 197 -10.85 -15.23 -10.56
CA ARG A 197 -10.89 -15.72 -9.16
C ARG A 197 -9.60 -16.43 -8.77
N ARG A 198 -9.11 -17.33 -9.62
CA ARG A 198 -7.85 -18.04 -9.38
C ARG A 198 -6.66 -17.09 -9.37
N LEU A 199 -6.63 -16.13 -10.30
CA LEU A 199 -5.56 -15.14 -10.37
C LEU A 199 -5.49 -14.29 -9.08
N TYR A 200 -6.62 -13.77 -8.61
CA TYR A 200 -6.68 -13.02 -7.35
C TYR A 200 -6.27 -13.85 -6.13
N GLN A 201 -6.65 -15.14 -6.08
CA GLN A 201 -6.22 -16.05 -5.01
C GLN A 201 -4.72 -16.29 -5.03
N GLU A 202 -4.17 -16.58 -6.20
CA GLU A 202 -2.75 -16.87 -6.38
C GLU A 202 -1.87 -15.66 -6.03
N ILE A 203 -2.20 -14.50 -6.59
CA ILE A 203 -1.46 -13.26 -6.31
C ILE A 203 -1.68 -12.83 -4.86
N GLY A 204 -2.89 -12.94 -4.32
CA GLY A 204 -3.16 -12.63 -2.92
C GLY A 204 -2.33 -13.45 -1.92
N LEU A 205 -1.94 -14.68 -2.25
CA LEU A 205 -1.01 -15.49 -1.44
C LEU A 205 0.43 -14.98 -1.56
N VAL A 206 0.85 -14.47 -2.71
CA VAL A 206 2.17 -13.83 -2.86
C VAL A 206 2.21 -12.53 -2.08
N GLU A 207 1.14 -11.74 -2.08
CA GLU A 207 1.03 -10.52 -1.26
C GLU A 207 1.06 -10.82 0.25
N GLU A 208 0.52 -11.97 0.70
CA GLU A 208 0.69 -12.42 2.08
C GLU A 208 2.16 -12.68 2.42
N ASP A 209 2.91 -13.26 1.49
CA ASP A 209 4.37 -13.42 1.63
C ASP A 209 5.08 -12.06 1.70
N HIS A 210 4.63 -11.05 0.94
CA HIS A 210 5.14 -9.67 1.01
C HIS A 210 4.83 -9.03 2.37
N VAL A 211 3.61 -9.18 2.88
CA VAL A 211 3.23 -8.68 4.22
C VAL A 211 4.11 -9.30 5.30
N THR A 212 4.32 -10.61 5.24
CA THR A 212 5.23 -11.32 6.16
C THR A 212 6.66 -10.82 6.02
N GLN A 213 7.16 -10.66 4.80
CA GLN A 213 8.51 -10.18 4.53
C GLN A 213 8.75 -8.78 5.09
N TYR A 214 7.90 -7.83 4.76
CA TYR A 214 8.06 -6.44 5.17
C TYR A 214 7.71 -6.21 6.63
N GLY A 215 6.67 -6.87 7.14
CA GLY A 215 6.32 -6.80 8.55
C GLY A 215 7.42 -7.33 9.47
N SER A 216 8.15 -8.37 9.04
CA SER A 216 9.27 -8.92 9.81
C SER A 216 10.50 -8.00 9.86
N LEU A 217 10.61 -7.01 8.97
CA LEU A 217 11.67 -5.99 9.02
C LEU A 217 11.48 -4.97 10.14
N GLN A 218 10.26 -4.82 10.67
CA GLN A 218 9.99 -3.89 11.76
C GLN A 218 10.63 -4.37 13.07
N ASP A 219 11.04 -3.40 13.93
CA ASP A 219 11.74 -3.73 15.18
C ASP A 219 10.77 -4.30 16.23
N PRO A 220 10.87 -5.59 16.60
CA PRO A 220 10.00 -6.20 17.60
C PRO A 220 10.28 -5.70 19.03
N ASN A 221 11.37 -4.96 19.24
CA ASN A 221 11.72 -4.40 20.55
C ASN A 221 11.14 -2.99 20.76
N SER A 222 10.51 -2.41 19.74
CA SER A 222 9.83 -1.12 19.87
C SER A 222 8.60 -1.24 20.77
N THR A 223 8.43 -0.25 21.65
CA THR A 223 7.22 -0.15 22.47
C THR A 223 6.02 0.28 21.62
N TRP A 224 4.81 0.03 22.12
CA TRP A 224 3.58 0.49 21.47
C TRP A 224 3.54 2.01 21.24
N LEU A 225 4.11 2.81 22.15
CA LEU A 225 4.14 4.26 22.01
C LEU A 225 5.18 4.72 20.99
N GLU A 226 6.35 4.07 20.92
CA GLU A 226 7.34 4.34 19.88
C GLU A 226 6.77 4.01 18.49
N MET A 227 6.09 2.87 18.35
CA MET A 227 5.43 2.51 17.10
C MET A 227 4.29 3.46 16.75
N LEU A 228 3.48 3.91 17.73
CA LEU A 228 2.46 4.93 17.48
C LEU A 228 3.07 6.21 16.94
N LEU A 229 4.13 6.70 17.58
CA LEU A 229 4.83 7.91 17.12
C LEU A 229 5.35 7.75 15.68
N LEU A 230 5.90 6.58 15.35
CA LEU A 230 6.40 6.30 14.01
C LEU A 230 5.27 6.24 12.97
N HIS A 231 4.10 5.67 13.32
CA HIS A 231 2.91 5.71 12.46
C HIS A 231 2.44 7.14 12.19
N GLU A 232 2.32 7.97 13.22
CA GLU A 232 1.92 9.38 13.06
C GLU A 232 2.94 10.16 12.21
N TYR A 233 4.23 9.94 12.44
CA TYR A 233 5.27 10.57 11.63
C TYR A 233 5.21 10.11 10.15
N THR A 234 4.95 8.83 9.92
CA THR A 234 4.79 8.27 8.57
C THR A 234 3.63 8.95 7.84
N GLU A 235 2.51 9.13 8.51
CA GLU A 235 1.36 9.82 7.94
C GLU A 235 1.67 11.27 7.57
N CYS A 236 2.30 12.02 8.48
CA CYS A 236 2.74 13.40 8.21
C CYS A 236 3.66 13.46 7.01
N TYR A 237 4.66 12.58 6.95
CA TYR A 237 5.60 12.49 5.83
C TYR A 237 4.89 12.23 4.50
N LEU A 238 3.95 11.27 4.47
CA LEU A 238 3.23 10.91 3.27
C LEU A 238 2.22 12.00 2.84
N TYR A 239 1.48 12.61 3.77
CA TYR A 239 0.59 13.73 3.44
C TYR A 239 1.35 14.91 2.86
N TYR A 240 2.51 15.24 3.45
CA TYR A 240 3.37 16.31 2.91
C TYR A 240 3.89 15.95 1.51
N SER A 241 4.35 14.71 1.31
CA SER A 241 4.80 14.23 0.00
C SER A 241 3.68 14.28 -1.05
N CYS A 242 2.47 13.84 -0.70
CA CYS A 242 1.31 13.94 -1.56
C CYS A 242 0.96 15.39 -1.88
N PHE A 243 0.96 16.28 -0.89
CA PHE A 243 0.74 17.72 -1.10
C PHE A 243 1.74 18.34 -2.09
N CYS A 244 3.04 18.02 -1.93
CA CYS A 244 4.09 18.57 -2.80
C CYS A 244 3.98 18.10 -4.25
N THR A 245 3.48 16.89 -4.48
CA THR A 245 3.49 16.25 -5.80
C THR A 245 2.12 16.23 -6.49
N GLU A 246 1.04 16.60 -5.78
CA GLU A 246 -0.33 16.56 -6.33
C GLU A 246 -0.55 17.67 -7.38
N THR A 247 -1.17 17.27 -8.48
CA THR A 247 -1.50 18.16 -9.60
C THR A 247 -2.96 18.60 -9.61
N ASP A 248 -3.88 17.83 -9.03
CA ASP A 248 -5.28 18.21 -8.88
C ASP A 248 -5.43 19.26 -7.75
N PRO A 249 -5.89 20.49 -8.04
CA PRO A 249 -5.94 21.57 -7.05
C PRO A 249 -6.90 21.29 -5.88
N TYR A 250 -7.96 20.52 -6.11
CA TYR A 250 -8.92 20.19 -5.07
C TYR A 250 -8.36 19.11 -4.14
N ILE A 251 -7.78 18.06 -4.71
CA ILE A 251 -7.16 16.97 -3.95
C ILE A 251 -5.93 17.47 -3.18
N LYS A 252 -5.13 18.36 -3.78
CA LYS A 252 -4.00 19.01 -3.11
C LYS A 252 -4.40 19.72 -1.81
N LYS A 253 -5.53 20.42 -1.80
CA LYS A 253 -6.07 21.04 -0.57
C LYS A 253 -6.50 20.01 0.48
N ILE A 254 -6.90 18.82 0.06
CA ILE A 254 -7.22 17.74 1.00
C ILE A 254 -5.95 17.22 1.67
N TRP A 255 -4.86 17.03 0.90
CA TRP A 255 -3.56 16.65 1.46
C TRP A 255 -3.04 17.70 2.45
N GLU A 256 -3.11 18.98 2.10
CA GLU A 256 -2.74 20.09 2.98
C GLU A 256 -3.56 20.09 4.28
N HIS A 257 -4.87 19.90 4.18
CA HIS A 257 -5.76 19.83 5.34
C HIS A 257 -5.43 18.66 6.24
N PHE A 258 -5.17 17.47 5.69
CA PHE A 258 -4.82 16.31 6.49
C PHE A 258 -3.44 16.46 7.13
N PHE A 259 -2.47 16.97 6.39
CA PHE A 259 -1.15 17.29 6.95
C PHE A 259 -1.25 18.23 8.16
N ASN A 260 -1.96 19.35 8.02
CA ASN A 260 -2.12 20.33 9.11
C ASN A 260 -2.88 19.77 10.32
N ASN A 261 -3.67 18.72 10.17
CA ASN A 261 -4.36 18.06 11.27
C ASN A 261 -3.51 16.97 11.96
N SER A 262 -2.41 16.57 11.32
CA SER A 262 -1.50 15.54 11.84
C SER A 262 -0.25 16.12 12.52
N VAL A 263 -0.02 17.42 12.40
CA VAL A 263 1.03 18.19 13.08
C VAL A 263 0.45 18.92 14.27
#